data_706f052ad2080b3aa14e71990f6dcd25
#
_entry.id   706f052ad2080b3aa14e71990f6dcd25
#
_cell.length_a   1.000
_cell.length_b   1.000
_cell.length_c   1.000
_cell.angle_alpha   90.00
_cell.angle_beta   90.00
_cell.angle_gamma   90.00
#
_symmetry.space_group_name_H-M   'P 1'
#
loop_
_entity.id
_entity.type
_entity.pdbx_description
1 polymer ?
#
loop_
_entity_poly.entity_id
_entity_poly.type
_entity_poly.pdbx_seq_one_letter_code
_entity_poly.pdbx_strand_id
1 'polypeptide(L)'
;CDWSSDVCSSDLEAERDAARATYLAAAEAVSAARTEAAARLDGAVAGELSPLKLDAARFRTDVARLDEGQWGPDGADRVEFLIATNPGAPFAPLMKIASGGELSRFLLALKVALAEVGGADTIIFDEIDRGVGGAVASAIGDRLAALAGSRQVLVVTHSPQVAARGGNHFLIAKASDGTVTRTGVRELDAADRREEVARMLSGAEITDEARAQAERLLSV
;
A
#
# COMPACT_ATOMS: atom_id res chain seq x y z
N CYS A 1 -24.84 -3.21 61.95
CA CYS A 1 -25.26 -2.85 60.60
C CYS A 1 -24.28 -1.79 60.08
N ASP A 2 -23.45 -2.20 59.17
CA ASP A 2 -22.37 -1.38 58.59
C ASP A 2 -22.95 -0.52 57.44
N TRP A 3 -23.46 0.62 57.76
CA TRP A 3 -24.02 1.58 56.77
C TRP A 3 -22.97 2.16 55.79
N SER A 4 -21.70 2.00 56.11
CA SER A 4 -20.61 2.55 55.27
C SER A 4 -20.29 1.68 54.04
N SER A 5 -20.55 0.36 54.07
CA SER A 5 -20.26 -0.53 52.96
C SER A 5 -21.29 -0.46 51.81
N ASP A 6 -22.58 -0.25 52.14
CA ASP A 6 -23.67 -0.18 51.13
C ASP A 6 -23.65 1.12 50.37
N VAL A 7 -23.35 2.26 51.00
CA VAL A 7 -23.18 3.54 50.31
C VAL A 7 -21.95 3.55 49.40
N CYS A 8 -20.83 2.94 49.80
CA CYS A 8 -19.64 2.81 48.98
C CYS A 8 -19.85 1.92 47.75
N SER A 9 -20.68 0.88 47.89
CA SER A 9 -21.01 -0.04 46.79
C SER A 9 -21.89 0.63 45.72
N SER A 10 -22.92 1.39 46.15
CA SER A 10 -23.82 2.12 45.25
C SER A 10 -23.11 3.25 44.48
N ASP A 11 -22.15 3.92 45.13
CA ASP A 11 -21.37 4.99 44.50
C ASP A 11 -20.42 4.41 43.42
N LEU A 12 -19.75 3.30 43.72
CA LEU A 12 -18.90 2.61 42.76
C LEU A 12 -19.69 2.06 41.56
N GLU A 13 -20.90 1.55 41.79
CA GLU A 13 -21.77 1.10 40.69
C GLU A 13 -22.21 2.28 39.82
N ALA A 14 -22.56 3.41 40.42
CA ALA A 14 -22.92 4.63 39.69
C ALA A 14 -21.71 5.16 38.85
N GLU A 15 -20.53 5.20 39.46
CA GLU A 15 -19.31 5.61 38.76
C GLU A 15 -18.98 4.67 37.60
N ARG A 16 -19.07 3.36 37.79
CA ARG A 16 -18.87 2.34 36.74
C ARG A 16 -19.85 2.55 35.58
N ASP A 17 -21.13 2.75 35.89
CA ASP A 17 -22.17 2.90 34.89
C ASP A 17 -22.01 4.23 34.10
N ALA A 18 -21.60 5.30 34.78
CA ALA A 18 -21.27 6.57 34.14
C ALA A 18 -20.04 6.46 33.23
N ALA A 19 -18.98 5.79 33.70
CA ALA A 19 -17.78 5.51 32.90
C ALA A 19 -18.09 4.63 31.67
N ARG A 20 -18.92 3.59 31.87
CA ARG A 20 -19.37 2.73 30.76
C ARG A 20 -20.19 3.50 29.73
N ALA A 21 -21.09 4.35 30.13
CA ALA A 21 -21.88 5.19 29.23
C ALA A 21 -20.97 6.13 28.41
N THR A 22 -19.98 6.74 29.06
CA THR A 22 -18.99 7.61 28.41
C THR A 22 -18.16 6.83 27.38
N TYR A 23 -17.69 5.64 27.76
CA TYR A 23 -16.95 4.75 26.84
C TYR A 23 -17.81 4.37 25.63
N LEU A 24 -19.06 3.95 25.84
CA LEU A 24 -19.95 3.54 24.75
C LEU A 24 -20.20 4.70 23.77
N ALA A 25 -20.45 5.90 24.26
CA ALA A 25 -20.64 7.07 23.40
C ALA A 25 -19.39 7.36 22.54
N ALA A 26 -18.21 7.29 23.15
CA ALA A 26 -16.94 7.45 22.42
C ALA A 26 -16.71 6.32 21.41
N ALA A 27 -16.95 5.07 21.80
CA ALA A 27 -16.78 3.90 20.93
C ALA A 27 -17.75 3.96 19.73
N GLU A 28 -18.98 4.40 19.91
CA GLU A 28 -19.93 4.56 18.81
C GLU A 28 -19.53 5.66 17.83
N ALA A 29 -19.01 6.79 18.34
CA ALA A 29 -18.46 7.83 17.48
C ALA A 29 -17.27 7.32 16.64
N VAL A 30 -16.39 6.52 17.24
CA VAL A 30 -15.28 5.86 16.53
C VAL A 30 -15.80 4.87 15.49
N SER A 31 -16.79 4.04 15.82
CA SER A 31 -17.39 3.06 14.89
C SER A 31 -18.02 3.75 13.67
N ALA A 32 -18.73 4.84 13.88
CA ALA A 32 -19.32 5.64 12.79
C ALA A 32 -18.23 6.23 11.88
N ALA A 33 -17.18 6.82 12.44
CA ALA A 33 -16.04 7.36 11.70
C ALA A 33 -15.30 6.28 10.91
N ARG A 34 -15.10 5.08 11.49
CA ARG A 34 -14.49 3.92 10.83
C ARG A 34 -15.33 3.44 9.66
N THR A 35 -16.64 3.35 9.82
CA THR A 35 -17.56 2.91 8.76
C THR A 35 -17.54 3.87 7.58
N GLU A 36 -17.54 5.16 7.85
CA GLU A 36 -17.42 6.19 6.81
C GLU A 36 -16.04 6.13 6.10
N ALA A 37 -14.97 6.00 6.87
CA ALA A 37 -13.62 5.87 6.34
C ALA A 37 -13.46 4.58 5.51
N ALA A 38 -14.06 3.47 5.95
CA ALA A 38 -14.08 2.20 5.22
C ALA A 38 -14.73 2.36 3.84
N ALA A 39 -15.90 3.01 3.76
CA ALA A 39 -16.58 3.23 2.49
C ALA A 39 -15.74 4.11 1.52
N ARG A 40 -15.07 5.15 2.02
CA ARG A 40 -14.16 5.97 1.22
C ARG A 40 -12.96 5.17 0.73
N LEU A 41 -12.34 4.39 1.60
CA LEU A 41 -11.19 3.55 1.24
C LEU A 41 -11.57 2.49 0.21
N ASP A 42 -12.71 1.82 0.39
CA ASP A 42 -13.20 0.80 -0.54
C ASP A 42 -13.40 1.37 -1.94
N GLY A 43 -13.97 2.58 -2.04
CA GLY A 43 -14.12 3.30 -3.31
C GLY A 43 -12.79 3.68 -3.95
N ALA A 44 -11.84 4.19 -3.17
CA ALA A 44 -10.51 4.56 -3.65
C ALA A 44 -9.74 3.33 -4.14
N VAL A 45 -9.71 2.25 -3.37
CA VAL A 45 -9.05 0.99 -3.78
C VAL A 45 -9.70 0.40 -5.02
N ALA A 46 -11.03 0.41 -5.13
CA ALA A 46 -11.74 -0.10 -6.31
C ALA A 46 -11.31 0.62 -7.60
N GLY A 47 -11.06 1.93 -7.53
CA GLY A 47 -10.52 2.72 -8.65
C GLY A 47 -9.12 2.31 -9.09
N GLU A 48 -8.31 1.74 -8.19
CA GLU A 48 -6.95 1.30 -8.44
C GLU A 48 -6.83 -0.13 -8.99
N LEU A 49 -7.88 -0.96 -8.85
CA LEU A 49 -7.80 -2.38 -9.23
C LEU A 49 -7.69 -2.57 -10.75
N SER A 50 -8.51 -1.90 -11.53
CA SER A 50 -8.51 -2.06 -13.00
C SER A 50 -7.20 -1.60 -13.66
N PRO A 51 -6.62 -0.44 -13.34
CA PRO A 51 -5.28 -0.07 -13.84
C PRO A 51 -4.21 -1.12 -13.55
N LEU A 52 -4.31 -1.82 -12.43
CA LEU A 52 -3.37 -2.86 -12.01
C LEU A 52 -3.71 -4.26 -12.54
N LYS A 53 -4.66 -4.36 -13.51
CA LYS A 53 -5.11 -5.63 -14.10
C LYS A 53 -5.69 -6.60 -13.05
N LEU A 54 -6.51 -6.07 -12.17
CA LEU A 54 -7.26 -6.78 -11.15
C LEU A 54 -8.77 -6.55 -11.33
N ASP A 55 -9.25 -6.50 -12.56
CA ASP A 55 -10.64 -6.14 -12.93
C ASP A 55 -11.69 -7.04 -12.29
N ALA A 56 -11.36 -8.30 -12.05
CA ALA A 56 -12.24 -9.28 -11.44
C ALA A 56 -12.31 -9.20 -9.92
N ALA A 57 -11.37 -8.50 -9.32
CA ALA A 57 -11.20 -8.48 -7.88
C ALA A 57 -12.08 -7.42 -7.21
N ARG A 58 -12.40 -7.67 -5.96
CA ARG A 58 -13.16 -6.73 -5.12
C ARG A 58 -12.49 -6.61 -3.77
N PHE A 59 -12.42 -5.40 -3.26
CA PHE A 59 -11.91 -5.06 -1.94
C PHE A 59 -13.05 -4.62 -1.02
N ARG A 60 -12.92 -4.90 0.26
CA ARG A 60 -13.85 -4.43 1.30
C ARG A 60 -13.12 -4.28 2.63
N THR A 61 -13.35 -3.17 3.28
CA THR A 61 -12.96 -2.95 4.67
C THR A 61 -14.12 -3.40 5.57
N ASP A 62 -13.90 -4.45 6.34
CA ASP A 62 -14.88 -5.00 7.28
C ASP A 62 -14.70 -4.36 8.65
N VAL A 63 -15.74 -3.70 9.14
CA VAL A 63 -15.79 -3.08 10.48
C VAL A 63 -16.80 -3.87 11.30
N ALA A 64 -16.32 -4.83 12.07
CA ALA A 64 -17.15 -5.76 12.82
C ALA A 64 -17.15 -5.41 14.30
N ARG A 65 -18.35 -5.30 14.89
CA ARG A 65 -18.50 -5.09 16.34
C ARG A 65 -17.94 -6.29 17.12
N LEU A 66 -17.14 -6.00 18.14
CA LEU A 66 -16.61 -6.97 19.09
C LEU A 66 -17.59 -7.21 20.24
N ASP A 67 -17.47 -8.41 20.85
CA ASP A 67 -18.13 -8.69 22.11
C ASP A 67 -17.56 -7.80 23.23
N GLU A 68 -18.37 -7.50 24.25
CA GLU A 68 -18.01 -6.56 25.33
C GLU A 68 -16.69 -6.94 26.03
N GLY A 69 -16.42 -8.24 26.22
CA GLY A 69 -15.17 -8.72 26.81
C GLY A 69 -13.91 -8.49 25.97
N GLN A 70 -14.07 -8.04 24.72
CA GLN A 70 -12.97 -7.76 23.78
C GLN A 70 -12.79 -6.24 23.53
N TRP A 71 -13.62 -5.40 24.14
CA TRP A 71 -13.51 -3.96 24.03
C TRP A 71 -12.22 -3.44 24.65
N GLY A 72 -11.67 -2.37 24.10
CA GLY A 72 -10.38 -1.83 24.54
C GLY A 72 -10.26 -0.32 24.34
N PRO A 73 -9.07 0.23 24.59
CA PRO A 73 -8.82 1.65 24.45
C PRO A 73 -9.00 2.15 23.00
N ASP A 74 -8.92 1.26 22.02
CA ASP A 74 -9.10 1.59 20.61
C ASP A 74 -10.56 1.51 20.14
N GLY A 75 -11.51 1.26 21.05
CA GLY A 75 -12.94 1.16 20.78
C GLY A 75 -13.45 -0.29 20.78
N ALA A 76 -14.61 -0.49 20.15
CA ALA A 76 -15.38 -1.73 20.24
C ALA A 76 -15.51 -2.45 18.88
N ASP A 77 -14.64 -2.16 17.90
CA ASP A 77 -14.69 -2.78 16.58
C ASP A 77 -13.36 -3.42 16.23
N ARG A 78 -13.45 -4.51 15.45
CA ARG A 78 -12.34 -5.05 14.67
C ARG A 78 -12.44 -4.55 13.24
N VAL A 79 -11.34 -4.04 12.70
CA VAL A 79 -11.22 -3.66 11.30
C VAL A 79 -10.36 -4.69 10.57
N GLU A 80 -10.86 -5.23 9.46
CA GLU A 80 -10.15 -6.20 8.65
C GLU A 80 -10.28 -5.88 7.16
N PHE A 81 -9.19 -5.98 6.40
CA PHE A 81 -9.20 -5.84 4.95
C PHE A 81 -9.48 -7.19 4.31
N LEU A 82 -10.57 -7.24 3.57
CA LEU A 82 -11.05 -8.42 2.90
C LEU A 82 -10.98 -8.26 1.39
N ILE A 83 -10.75 -9.36 0.69
CA ILE A 83 -10.67 -9.39 -0.76
C ILE A 83 -11.37 -10.62 -1.33
N ALA A 84 -11.97 -10.44 -2.50
CA ALA A 84 -12.40 -11.51 -3.39
C ALA A 84 -11.64 -11.34 -4.71
N THR A 85 -10.80 -12.32 -5.09
CA THR A 85 -9.92 -12.25 -6.27
C THR A 85 -10.65 -12.53 -7.59
N ASN A 86 -11.77 -13.24 -7.54
CA ASN A 86 -12.54 -13.61 -8.71
C ASN A 86 -14.06 -13.34 -8.50
N PRO A 87 -14.84 -13.17 -9.57
CA PRO A 87 -16.29 -13.07 -9.48
C PRO A 87 -16.88 -14.33 -8.82
N GLY A 88 -17.70 -14.12 -7.79
CA GLY A 88 -18.32 -15.22 -7.04
C GLY A 88 -17.46 -15.84 -5.95
N ALA A 89 -16.17 -15.52 -5.87
CA ALA A 89 -15.33 -15.94 -4.76
C ALA A 89 -15.77 -15.29 -3.43
N PRO A 90 -15.70 -16.01 -2.30
CA PRO A 90 -15.96 -15.42 -1.00
C PRO A 90 -14.88 -14.39 -0.66
N PHE A 91 -15.26 -13.38 0.12
CA PHE A 91 -14.30 -12.49 0.72
C PHE A 91 -13.43 -13.21 1.76
N ALA A 92 -12.14 -13.01 1.69
CA ALA A 92 -11.16 -13.57 2.63
C ALA A 92 -10.17 -12.49 3.07
N PRO A 93 -9.54 -12.64 4.24
CA PRO A 93 -8.49 -11.73 4.69
C PRO A 93 -7.39 -11.55 3.64
N LEU A 94 -6.96 -10.31 3.42
CA LEU A 94 -5.93 -9.94 2.45
C LEU A 94 -4.66 -10.81 2.58
N MET A 95 -4.27 -11.15 3.80
CA MET A 95 -3.09 -11.98 4.09
C MET A 95 -3.23 -13.46 3.68
N LYS A 96 -4.43 -13.90 3.28
CA LYS A 96 -4.69 -15.27 2.81
C LYS A 96 -4.65 -15.44 1.29
N ILE A 97 -4.26 -14.39 0.55
CA ILE A 97 -4.09 -14.48 -0.91
C ILE A 97 -2.93 -15.42 -1.21
N ALA A 98 -3.19 -16.46 -2.01
CA ALA A 98 -2.22 -17.49 -2.35
C ALA A 98 -1.18 -17.02 -3.41
N SER A 99 -1.53 -16.03 -4.25
CA SER A 99 -0.68 -15.53 -5.31
C SER A 99 0.13 -14.31 -4.86
N GLY A 100 1.45 -14.44 -4.79
CA GLY A 100 2.34 -13.33 -4.42
C GLY A 100 2.24 -12.12 -5.36
N GLY A 101 2.07 -12.35 -6.66
CA GLY A 101 1.91 -11.27 -7.64
C GLY A 101 0.57 -10.52 -7.51
N GLU A 102 -0.52 -11.22 -7.16
CA GLU A 102 -1.81 -10.58 -6.87
C GLU A 102 -1.73 -9.76 -5.58
N LEU A 103 -1.17 -10.35 -4.53
CA LEU A 103 -1.00 -9.66 -3.24
C LEU A 103 -0.17 -8.38 -3.40
N SER A 104 0.93 -8.41 -4.14
CA SER A 104 1.77 -7.21 -4.39
C SER A 104 0.99 -6.11 -5.08
N ARG A 105 0.18 -6.44 -6.11
CA ARG A 105 -0.66 -5.47 -6.81
C ARG A 105 -1.78 -4.91 -5.93
N PHE A 106 -2.38 -5.73 -5.06
CA PHE A 106 -3.34 -5.27 -4.08
C PHE A 106 -2.73 -4.34 -3.04
N LEU A 107 -1.56 -4.70 -2.52
CA LEU A 107 -0.83 -3.83 -1.59
C LEU A 107 -0.46 -2.49 -2.25
N LEU A 108 -0.15 -2.50 -3.55
CA LEU A 108 0.06 -1.26 -4.29
C LEU A 108 -1.23 -0.44 -4.37
N ALA A 109 -2.35 -1.04 -4.80
CA ALA A 109 -3.64 -0.36 -4.86
C ALA A 109 -4.00 0.30 -3.52
N LEU A 110 -3.84 -0.46 -2.43
CA LEU A 110 -4.11 0.03 -1.08
C LEU A 110 -3.15 1.17 -0.68
N LYS A 111 -1.85 1.06 -0.98
CA LYS A 111 -0.87 2.11 -0.68
C LYS A 111 -1.14 3.39 -1.47
N VAL A 112 -1.50 3.29 -2.75
CA VAL A 112 -1.86 4.44 -3.58
C VAL A 112 -3.13 5.11 -3.03
N ALA A 113 -4.18 4.33 -2.74
CA ALA A 113 -5.42 4.85 -2.18
C ALA A 113 -5.20 5.55 -0.82
N LEU A 114 -4.40 4.97 0.08
CA LEU A 114 -4.06 5.57 1.36
C LEU A 114 -3.19 6.84 1.22
N ALA A 115 -2.32 6.88 0.22
CA ALA A 115 -1.50 8.06 -0.05
C ALA A 115 -2.35 9.26 -0.48
N GLU A 116 -3.43 9.06 -1.22
CA GLU A 116 -4.33 10.13 -1.64
C GLU A 116 -5.12 10.74 -0.47
N VAL A 117 -5.49 9.95 0.52
CA VAL A 117 -6.35 10.37 1.66
C VAL A 117 -5.61 11.24 2.68
N GLY A 118 -4.30 11.30 2.63
CA GLY A 118 -3.47 12.06 3.56
C GLY A 118 -2.37 11.17 4.13
N GLY A 119 -1.21 11.72 4.39
CA GLY A 119 -0.10 10.93 4.88
C GLY A 119 1.24 11.61 4.65
N ALA A 120 2.28 10.82 4.51
CA ALA A 120 3.62 11.30 4.31
C ALA A 120 3.78 12.04 2.96
N ASP A 121 4.54 13.12 2.97
CA ASP A 121 4.91 13.85 1.76
C ASP A 121 5.89 13.06 0.88
N THR A 122 6.61 12.12 1.48
CA THR A 122 7.53 11.21 0.81
C THR A 122 7.12 9.76 1.02
N ILE A 123 7.01 9.00 -0.07
CA ILE A 123 6.66 7.58 -0.06
C ILE A 123 7.75 6.79 -0.75
N ILE A 124 8.19 5.71 -0.11
CA ILE A 124 9.20 4.80 -0.65
C ILE A 124 8.54 3.47 -1.00
N PHE A 125 8.71 3.06 -2.27
CA PHE A 125 8.30 1.75 -2.76
C PHE A 125 9.54 0.90 -3.04
N ASP A 126 9.64 -0.22 -2.36
CA ASP A 126 10.74 -1.16 -2.52
C ASP A 126 10.23 -2.44 -3.18
N GLU A 127 10.81 -2.79 -4.34
CA GLU A 127 10.51 -3.99 -5.15
C GLU A 127 9.00 -4.24 -5.40
N ILE A 128 8.22 -3.19 -5.60
CA ILE A 128 6.75 -3.28 -5.75
C ILE A 128 6.33 -4.01 -7.04
N ASP A 129 7.22 -4.10 -8.00
CA ASP A 129 7.11 -4.77 -9.29
C ASP A 129 7.63 -6.20 -9.28
N ARG A 130 7.96 -6.75 -8.09
CA ARG A 130 8.48 -8.11 -7.97
C ARG A 130 7.48 -9.16 -8.47
N GLY A 131 7.94 -10.00 -9.42
CA GLY A 131 7.12 -11.08 -9.98
C GLY A 131 6.06 -10.63 -10.98
N VAL A 132 6.12 -9.37 -11.44
CA VAL A 132 5.28 -8.86 -12.51
C VAL A 132 6.11 -8.32 -13.66
N GLY A 133 5.55 -8.32 -14.88
CA GLY A 133 6.25 -7.85 -16.07
C GLY A 133 5.30 -7.32 -17.14
N GLY A 134 5.84 -6.86 -18.24
CA GLY A 134 5.09 -6.42 -19.41
C GLY A 134 4.06 -5.32 -19.08
N ALA A 135 2.82 -5.51 -19.52
CA ALA A 135 1.76 -4.51 -19.36
C ALA A 135 1.41 -4.19 -17.90
N VAL A 136 1.60 -5.13 -16.98
CA VAL A 136 1.35 -4.90 -15.55
C VAL A 136 2.43 -3.99 -14.96
N ALA A 137 3.70 -4.22 -15.29
CA ALA A 137 4.79 -3.36 -14.86
C ALA A 137 4.65 -1.93 -15.41
N SER A 138 4.20 -1.78 -16.66
CA SER A 138 3.88 -0.46 -17.23
C SER A 138 2.76 0.24 -16.44
N ALA A 139 1.67 -0.47 -16.14
CA ALA A 139 0.57 0.08 -15.34
C ALA A 139 1.00 0.51 -13.93
N ILE A 140 1.89 -0.27 -13.28
CA ILE A 140 2.50 0.11 -12.00
C ILE A 140 3.29 1.42 -12.16
N GLY A 141 4.14 1.51 -13.18
CA GLY A 141 4.92 2.71 -13.46
C GLY A 141 4.04 3.95 -13.69
N ASP A 142 2.98 3.81 -14.48
CA ASP A 142 2.03 4.90 -14.75
C ASP A 142 1.32 5.38 -13.46
N ARG A 143 0.92 4.46 -12.57
CA ARG A 143 0.31 4.83 -11.29
C ARG A 143 1.28 5.51 -10.33
N LEU A 144 2.53 5.04 -10.27
CA LEU A 144 3.57 5.69 -9.47
C LEU A 144 3.91 7.10 -9.99
N ALA A 145 3.96 7.28 -11.31
CA ALA A 145 4.17 8.59 -11.94
C ALA A 145 3.00 9.55 -11.64
N ALA A 146 1.75 9.08 -11.70
CA ALA A 146 0.59 9.87 -11.33
C ALA A 146 0.64 10.31 -9.86
N LEU A 147 1.01 9.41 -8.95
CA LEU A 147 1.18 9.71 -7.52
C LEU A 147 2.30 10.74 -7.29
N ALA A 148 3.38 10.67 -8.08
CA ALA A 148 4.50 11.61 -8.01
C ALA A 148 4.13 13.05 -8.42
N GLY A 149 3.00 13.25 -9.08
CA GLY A 149 2.47 14.59 -9.39
C GLY A 149 2.07 15.40 -8.16
N SER A 150 1.78 14.75 -7.04
CA SER A 150 1.36 15.40 -5.79
C SER A 150 2.27 15.14 -4.60
N ARG A 151 3.20 14.19 -4.69
CA ARG A 151 4.07 13.75 -3.59
C ARG A 151 5.47 13.38 -4.09
N GLN A 152 6.45 13.33 -3.19
CA GLN A 152 7.74 12.75 -3.51
C GLN A 152 7.63 11.22 -3.46
N VAL A 153 7.92 10.56 -4.59
CA VAL A 153 7.89 9.09 -4.71
C VAL A 153 9.30 8.59 -5.02
N LEU A 154 9.83 7.74 -4.16
CA LEU A 154 11.08 7.02 -4.37
C LEU A 154 10.76 5.55 -4.67
N VAL A 155 11.31 5.01 -5.75
CA VAL A 155 11.04 3.65 -6.18
C VAL A 155 12.35 2.89 -6.35
N VAL A 156 12.49 1.76 -5.68
CA VAL A 156 13.54 0.78 -5.93
C VAL A 156 12.94 -0.30 -6.84
N THR A 157 13.47 -0.43 -8.04
CA THR A 157 12.93 -1.33 -9.06
C THR A 157 14.03 -1.97 -9.91
N HIS A 158 13.75 -3.15 -10.42
CA HIS A 158 14.53 -3.82 -11.44
C HIS A 158 13.76 -3.90 -12.79
N SER A 159 12.55 -3.36 -12.86
CA SER A 159 11.72 -3.33 -14.05
C SER A 159 12.03 -2.11 -14.92
N PRO A 160 12.43 -2.29 -16.18
CA PRO A 160 12.67 -1.18 -17.11
C PRO A 160 11.39 -0.36 -17.35
N GLN A 161 10.20 -0.97 -17.32
CA GLN A 161 8.92 -0.30 -17.50
C GLN A 161 8.64 0.67 -16.36
N VAL A 162 8.93 0.29 -15.12
CA VAL A 162 8.76 1.15 -13.94
C VAL A 162 9.84 2.24 -13.92
N ALA A 163 11.11 1.87 -14.13
CA ALA A 163 12.22 2.82 -14.15
C ALA A 163 12.06 3.92 -15.20
N ALA A 164 11.50 3.58 -16.36
CA ALA A 164 11.26 4.53 -17.44
C ALA A 164 10.23 5.62 -17.09
N ARG A 165 9.36 5.42 -16.11
CA ARG A 165 8.35 6.40 -15.67
C ARG A 165 8.85 7.40 -14.62
N GLY A 166 10.03 7.16 -14.01
CA GLY A 166 10.62 8.10 -13.05
C GLY A 166 11.02 9.42 -13.71
N GLY A 167 10.83 10.54 -13.04
CA GLY A 167 11.36 11.84 -13.48
C GLY A 167 12.89 11.88 -13.42
N ASN A 168 13.46 11.36 -12.33
CA ASN A 168 14.90 11.20 -12.11
C ASN A 168 15.24 9.72 -11.99
N HIS A 169 16.46 9.35 -12.39
CA HIS A 169 16.94 7.97 -12.32
C HIS A 169 18.30 7.91 -11.64
N PHE A 170 18.40 7.11 -10.60
CA PHE A 170 19.65 6.86 -9.86
C PHE A 170 20.09 5.43 -10.08
N LEU A 171 21.32 5.24 -10.53
CA LEU A 171 21.95 3.92 -10.65
C LEU A 171 22.65 3.57 -9.34
N ILE A 172 22.31 2.40 -8.80
CA ILE A 172 23.00 1.80 -7.66
C ILE A 172 23.99 0.79 -8.20
N ALA A 173 25.29 1.07 -8.04
CA ALA A 173 26.39 0.22 -8.47
C ALA A 173 27.19 -0.28 -7.29
N LYS A 174 27.54 -1.58 -7.32
CA LYS A 174 28.50 -2.17 -6.37
C LYS A 174 29.83 -2.31 -7.06
N ALA A 175 30.86 -1.68 -6.54
CA ALA A 175 32.24 -1.85 -6.96
C ALA A 175 33.00 -2.62 -5.87
N SER A 176 33.73 -3.67 -6.26
CA SER A 176 34.59 -4.43 -5.37
C SER A 176 36.02 -4.37 -5.88
N ASP A 177 36.96 -4.03 -5.00
CA ASP A 177 38.39 -4.10 -5.27
C ASP A 177 39.04 -5.40 -4.77
N GLY A 178 38.22 -6.41 -4.47
CA GLY A 178 38.64 -7.70 -3.94
C GLY A 178 38.69 -7.79 -2.42
N THR A 179 38.75 -6.66 -1.72
CA THR A 179 38.83 -6.60 -0.25
C THR A 179 37.63 -5.84 0.36
N VAL A 180 37.15 -4.81 -0.34
CA VAL A 180 36.03 -3.97 0.13
C VAL A 180 35.01 -3.81 -0.99
N THR A 181 33.76 -4.08 -0.67
CA THR A 181 32.62 -3.76 -1.56
C THR A 181 32.07 -2.39 -1.18
N ARG A 182 32.09 -1.46 -2.14
CA ARG A 182 31.49 -0.14 -2.00
C ARG A 182 30.22 -0.05 -2.83
N THR A 183 29.16 0.46 -2.23
CA THR A 183 27.93 0.78 -2.96
C THR A 183 27.94 2.27 -3.27
N GLY A 184 27.86 2.63 -4.55
CA GLY A 184 27.71 3.99 -5.04
C GLY A 184 26.33 4.25 -5.57
N VAL A 185 25.84 5.49 -5.42
CA VAL A 185 24.60 5.96 -6.03
C VAL A 185 24.96 7.12 -6.94
N ARG A 186 24.54 7.07 -8.21
CA ARG A 186 24.82 8.09 -9.21
C ARG A 186 23.53 8.47 -9.94
N GLU A 187 23.25 9.76 -10.03
CA GLU A 187 22.17 10.25 -10.89
C GLU A 187 22.57 10.10 -12.36
N LEU A 188 21.63 9.65 -13.19
CA LEU A 188 21.85 9.43 -14.61
C LEU A 188 21.33 10.64 -15.40
N ASP A 189 22.11 11.10 -16.36
CA ASP A 189 21.63 12.01 -17.39
C ASP A 189 20.77 11.28 -18.43
N ALA A 190 20.22 11.99 -19.40
CA ALA A 190 19.31 11.43 -20.39
C ALA A 190 19.96 10.31 -21.25
N ALA A 191 21.25 10.43 -21.56
CA ALA A 191 21.97 9.45 -22.38
C ALA A 191 22.27 8.19 -21.55
N ASP A 192 22.81 8.37 -20.34
CA ASP A 192 23.09 7.28 -19.40
C ASP A 192 21.81 6.54 -18.99
N ARG A 193 20.71 7.26 -18.80
CA ARG A 193 19.40 6.68 -18.48
C ARG A 193 18.89 5.78 -19.59
N ARG A 194 19.05 6.18 -20.86
CA ARG A 194 18.69 5.34 -22.00
C ARG A 194 19.50 4.05 -22.03
N GLU A 195 20.82 4.14 -21.85
CA GLU A 195 21.68 2.96 -21.81
C GLU A 195 21.33 2.05 -20.62
N GLU A 196 21.04 2.60 -19.44
CA GLU A 196 20.65 1.79 -18.28
C GLU A 196 19.29 1.08 -18.50
N VAL A 197 18.27 1.77 -19.04
CA VAL A 197 17.00 1.12 -19.38
C VAL A 197 17.20 0.06 -20.46
N ALA A 198 18.07 0.27 -21.45
CA ALA A 198 18.43 -0.74 -22.45
C ALA A 198 19.14 -1.95 -21.81
N ARG A 199 20.04 -1.72 -20.85
CA ARG A 199 20.70 -2.77 -20.08
C ARG A 199 19.69 -3.58 -19.26
N MET A 200 18.72 -2.91 -18.63
CA MET A 200 17.63 -3.59 -17.88
C MET A 200 16.76 -4.47 -18.79
N LEU A 201 16.61 -4.11 -20.05
CA LEU A 201 15.85 -4.88 -21.06
C LEU A 201 16.61 -6.10 -21.59
N SER A 202 17.92 -5.97 -21.84
CA SER A 202 18.72 -6.98 -22.55
C SER A 202 19.63 -7.78 -21.64
N GLY A 203 19.90 -7.33 -20.41
CA GLY A 203 20.84 -7.96 -19.50
C GLY A 203 22.31 -7.60 -19.79
N ALA A 204 23.17 -8.59 -20.04
CA ALA A 204 24.63 -8.39 -20.11
C ALA A 204 25.09 -7.64 -21.36
N GLU A 205 24.47 -7.88 -22.52
CA GLU A 205 24.81 -7.22 -23.77
C GLU A 205 23.69 -6.27 -24.20
N ILE A 206 24.06 -5.02 -24.44
CA ILE A 206 23.11 -4.00 -24.88
C ILE A 206 23.06 -4.02 -26.41
N THR A 207 21.95 -4.48 -26.97
CA THR A 207 21.71 -4.50 -28.42
C THR A 207 21.07 -3.20 -28.91
N ASP A 208 21.10 -2.95 -30.21
CA ASP A 208 20.45 -1.80 -30.82
C ASP A 208 18.92 -1.87 -30.70
N GLU A 209 18.34 -3.08 -30.72
CA GLU A 209 16.92 -3.30 -30.47
C GLU A 209 16.55 -2.93 -29.04
N ALA A 210 17.39 -3.25 -28.05
CA ALA A 210 17.17 -2.86 -26.67
C ALA A 210 17.23 -1.33 -26.48
N ARG A 211 18.15 -0.64 -27.17
CA ARG A 211 18.20 0.83 -27.18
C ARG A 211 16.95 1.43 -27.81
N ALA A 212 16.51 0.90 -28.96
CA ALA A 212 15.27 1.37 -29.60
C ALA A 212 14.03 1.12 -28.72
N GLN A 213 14.00 0.01 -27.98
CA GLN A 213 12.92 -0.27 -27.04
C GLN A 213 12.98 0.65 -25.82
N ALA A 214 14.16 0.94 -25.29
CA ALA A 214 14.37 1.89 -24.20
C ALA A 214 13.87 3.30 -24.56
N GLU A 215 14.19 3.77 -25.77
CA GLU A 215 13.68 5.05 -26.29
C GLU A 215 12.15 5.10 -26.31
N ARG A 216 11.50 4.03 -26.76
CA ARG A 216 10.03 3.95 -26.75
C ARG A 216 9.44 3.99 -25.35
N LEU A 217 10.08 3.35 -24.36
CA LEU A 217 9.64 3.38 -22.96
C LEU A 217 9.80 4.76 -22.33
N LEU A 218 10.88 5.48 -22.71
CA LEU A 218 11.20 6.80 -22.17
C LEU A 218 10.41 7.94 -22.84
N SER A 219 9.83 7.72 -24.03
CA SER A 219 9.11 8.72 -24.80
C SER A 219 7.61 8.81 -24.51
N VAL A 220 7.11 8.06 -23.52
CA VAL A 220 5.66 8.00 -23.16
C VAL A 220 5.36 8.83 -21.93
#